data_d2130d6d3c5200c793a44f2148011ac6
#
_entry.id   d2130d6d3c5200c793a44f2148011ac6
#
_cell.length_a   1.000
_cell.length_b   1.000
_cell.length_c   1.000
_cell.angle_alpha   90.00
_cell.angle_beta   90.00
_cell.angle_gamma   90.00
#
_symmetry.space_group_name_H-M   'P 1'
#
loop_
_entity.id
_entity.type
_entity.pdbx_description
1 polymer ?
#
loop_
_entity_poly.entity_id
_entity_poly.type
_entity_poly.pdbx_seq_one_letter_code
_entity_poly.pdbx_strand_id
1 'polypeptide(L)'
;MLTRRRFLTAAAAAGLVPVAGRQTAAADDAEPGLTAYLGGEAIGRDAVLEWEARRLRVAAERLRGNLPAALAAELDALVLRPAQSTAEVARDRERLVAVKMRMGEAEIRKLMAPDLAVSGPASEGAAAPGEWAVSSAGLASSRGTAGGFARWFTGERDRNDERAMLAACPDHYLVRTPRAGVQEVIEVTGGAVLAARFVIDYADTAGVPITRDQGFPIDLSGWARGGDGVPIGAVRHQFRDDPRGGFAARLAIAFPAVLPPWMISEHRWHLACEFSNWVLAYLAGRPATAH
;
A
#
# COMPACT_ATOMS: atom_id res chain seq x y z
N MET A 1 -23.56 -45.83 -6.85
CA MET A 1 -22.85 -45.39 -8.07
C MET A 1 -22.98 -43.86 -8.17
N LEU A 2 -21.99 -43.14 -7.74
CA LEU A 2 -21.95 -41.68 -7.81
C LEU A 2 -20.65 -41.27 -8.51
N THR A 3 -20.79 -40.68 -9.69
CA THR A 3 -19.78 -40.31 -10.64
C THR A 3 -18.97 -39.10 -10.10
N ARG A 4 -17.67 -39.27 -9.92
CA ARG A 4 -16.72 -38.22 -9.61
C ARG A 4 -16.57 -37.32 -10.85
N ARG A 5 -16.99 -36.06 -10.76
CA ARG A 5 -16.63 -34.99 -11.72
C ARG A 5 -15.24 -34.51 -11.36
N ARG A 6 -14.30 -34.71 -12.28
CA ARG A 6 -12.96 -34.11 -12.26
C ARG A 6 -13.09 -32.63 -12.61
N PHE A 7 -12.67 -31.76 -11.70
CA PHE A 7 -12.41 -30.36 -12.03
C PHE A 7 -11.02 -30.25 -12.65
N LEU A 8 -10.97 -29.84 -13.90
CA LEU A 8 -9.75 -29.48 -14.60
C LEU A 8 -9.28 -28.11 -14.09
N THR A 9 -8.13 -28.07 -13.45
CA THR A 9 -7.37 -26.86 -13.16
C THR A 9 -6.79 -26.31 -14.46
N ALA A 10 -7.34 -25.23 -14.98
CA ALA A 10 -6.72 -24.45 -16.04
C ALA A 10 -5.76 -23.44 -15.38
N ALA A 11 -4.46 -23.70 -15.43
CA ALA A 11 -3.43 -22.72 -15.15
C ALA A 11 -3.42 -21.69 -16.29
N ALA A 12 -4.00 -20.52 -16.05
CA ALA A 12 -3.90 -19.39 -16.96
C ALA A 12 -2.52 -18.76 -16.81
N ALA A 13 -1.62 -19.07 -17.75
CA ALA A 13 -0.40 -18.31 -17.96
C ALA A 13 -0.80 -16.88 -18.38
N ALA A 14 -0.66 -15.91 -17.48
CA ALA A 14 -0.83 -14.50 -17.81
C ALA A 14 0.37 -14.03 -18.64
N GLY A 15 0.26 -14.16 -19.95
CA GLY A 15 1.16 -13.56 -20.92
C GLY A 15 1.05 -12.04 -20.84
N LEU A 16 2.18 -11.37 -20.60
CA LEU A 16 2.30 -9.93 -20.70
C LEU A 16 2.14 -9.50 -22.17
N VAL A 17 0.99 -8.90 -22.49
CA VAL A 17 0.79 -8.19 -23.77
C VAL A 17 1.53 -6.86 -23.69
N PRO A 18 2.35 -6.46 -24.68
CA PRO A 18 2.95 -5.13 -24.70
C PRO A 18 1.84 -4.10 -24.89
N VAL A 19 1.67 -3.22 -23.91
CA VAL A 19 0.69 -2.15 -23.96
C VAL A 19 1.20 -1.06 -24.90
N ALA A 20 0.73 -1.11 -26.17
CA ALA A 20 0.67 0.06 -27.02
C ALA A 20 -0.61 0.82 -26.66
N GLY A 21 -0.53 1.68 -25.64
CA GLY A 21 -1.66 2.48 -25.17
C GLY A 21 -1.96 3.60 -26.16
N ARG A 22 -3.21 3.68 -26.62
CA ARG A 22 -3.77 4.90 -27.20
C ARG A 22 -3.80 5.98 -26.11
N GLN A 23 -3.00 7.01 -26.26
CA GLN A 23 -3.12 8.24 -25.50
C GLN A 23 -4.41 8.97 -25.91
N THR A 24 -5.38 9.04 -25.02
CA THR A 24 -6.38 10.10 -25.05
C THR A 24 -5.88 11.26 -24.21
N ALA A 25 -5.62 12.38 -24.88
CA ALA A 25 -5.16 13.61 -24.26
C ALA A 25 -6.26 14.23 -23.40
N ALA A 26 -5.96 14.40 -22.11
CA ALA A 26 -6.45 15.47 -21.26
C ALA A 26 -5.30 15.78 -20.32
N ALA A 27 -4.41 16.67 -20.76
CA ALA A 27 -3.34 17.21 -19.96
C ALA A 27 -3.68 18.67 -19.70
N ASP A 28 -3.78 19.04 -18.42
CA ASP A 28 -3.26 20.33 -17.99
C ASP A 28 -3.40 20.56 -16.47
N ASP A 29 -3.21 19.54 -15.63
CA ASP A 29 -2.86 19.70 -14.20
C ASP A 29 -2.32 18.38 -13.63
N ALA A 30 -1.79 17.51 -14.49
CA ALA A 30 -1.22 16.24 -14.07
C ALA A 30 0.07 16.48 -13.27
N GLU A 31 0.09 16.06 -12.00
CA GLU A 31 1.34 15.87 -11.28
C GLU A 31 2.33 15.12 -12.19
N PRO A 32 3.56 15.61 -12.37
CA PRO A 32 4.39 15.25 -13.50
C PRO A 32 4.64 13.75 -13.61
N GLY A 33 4.00 13.12 -14.58
CA GLY A 33 4.42 11.84 -15.11
C GLY A 33 4.32 10.63 -14.19
N LEU A 34 3.30 10.56 -13.31
CA LEU A 34 3.02 9.40 -12.49
C LEU A 34 1.73 8.72 -12.95
N THR A 35 1.81 7.42 -13.31
CA THR A 35 0.68 6.61 -13.77
C THR A 35 0.61 5.32 -12.98
N ALA A 36 -0.54 5.00 -12.41
CA ALA A 36 -0.82 3.70 -11.80
C ALA A 36 -1.44 2.73 -12.82
N TYR A 37 -1.26 1.43 -12.60
CA TYR A 37 -1.85 0.38 -13.43
C TYR A 37 -2.51 -0.66 -12.54
N LEU A 38 -3.81 -0.87 -12.72
CA LEU A 38 -4.59 -1.88 -11.99
C LEU A 38 -5.16 -2.88 -13.00
N GLY A 39 -4.80 -4.16 -12.85
CA GLY A 39 -5.23 -5.19 -13.80
C GLY A 39 -4.71 -4.97 -15.23
N GLY A 40 -3.63 -4.21 -15.41
CA GLY A 40 -3.07 -3.84 -16.71
C GLY A 40 -3.64 -2.55 -17.32
N GLU A 41 -4.69 -1.99 -16.74
CA GLU A 41 -5.29 -0.73 -17.18
C GLU A 41 -4.61 0.47 -16.52
N ALA A 42 -4.34 1.51 -17.30
CA ALA A 42 -3.80 2.77 -16.80
C ALA A 42 -4.89 3.54 -16.02
N ILE A 43 -4.57 3.90 -14.79
CA ILE A 43 -5.46 4.64 -13.88
C ILE A 43 -4.91 6.05 -13.71
N GLY A 44 -5.77 7.04 -13.98
CA GLY A 44 -5.45 8.45 -13.76
C GLY A 44 -5.24 8.76 -12.27
N ARG A 45 -4.37 9.75 -12.00
CA ARG A 45 -4.09 10.19 -10.62
C ARG A 45 -5.37 10.60 -9.88
N ASP A 46 -6.32 11.23 -10.57
CA ASP A 46 -7.59 11.67 -9.99
C ASP A 46 -8.38 10.51 -9.37
N ALA A 47 -8.44 9.36 -10.06
CA ALA A 47 -9.13 8.18 -9.52
C ALA A 47 -8.43 7.63 -8.27
N VAL A 48 -7.09 7.68 -8.22
CA VAL A 48 -6.32 7.31 -7.01
C VAL A 48 -6.63 8.28 -5.87
N LEU A 49 -6.70 9.59 -6.17
CA LEU A 49 -7.03 10.63 -5.18
C LEU A 49 -8.48 10.53 -4.69
N GLU A 50 -9.43 10.18 -5.56
CA GLU A 50 -10.80 9.90 -5.14
C GLU A 50 -10.88 8.72 -4.19
N TRP A 51 -10.12 7.65 -4.46
CA TRP A 51 -10.02 6.52 -3.55
C TRP A 51 -9.42 6.96 -2.21
N GLU A 52 -8.31 7.71 -2.24
CA GLU A 52 -7.66 8.24 -1.05
C GLU A 52 -8.60 9.13 -0.22
N ALA A 53 -9.34 10.04 -0.86
CA ALA A 53 -10.31 10.91 -0.18
C ALA A 53 -11.38 10.11 0.57
N ARG A 54 -11.88 9.02 -0.03
CA ARG A 54 -12.81 8.12 0.67
C ARG A 54 -12.16 7.46 1.89
N ARG A 55 -10.91 7.00 1.77
CA ARG A 55 -10.18 6.36 2.88
C ARG A 55 -9.81 7.36 3.98
N LEU A 56 -9.48 8.60 3.64
CA LEU A 56 -9.25 9.67 4.61
C LEU A 56 -10.47 9.86 5.51
N ARG A 57 -11.69 9.88 4.95
CA ARG A 57 -12.92 9.96 5.73
C ARG A 57 -13.10 8.75 6.66
N VAL A 58 -12.94 7.55 6.14
CA VAL A 58 -13.08 6.31 6.93
C VAL A 58 -12.08 6.30 8.10
N ALA A 59 -10.82 6.66 7.84
CA ALA A 59 -9.79 6.74 8.87
C ALA A 59 -10.10 7.84 9.90
N ALA A 60 -10.56 9.02 9.46
CA ALA A 60 -10.96 10.11 10.35
C ALA A 60 -12.15 9.71 11.23
N GLU A 61 -13.18 9.08 10.67
CA GLU A 61 -14.34 8.58 11.43
C GLU A 61 -13.92 7.57 12.50
N ARG A 62 -13.02 6.65 12.18
CA ARG A 62 -12.51 5.66 13.12
C ARG A 62 -11.75 6.31 14.30
N LEU A 63 -10.92 7.29 14.01
CA LEU A 63 -10.12 7.94 15.05
C LEU A 63 -10.95 8.86 15.94
N ARG A 64 -11.81 9.70 15.36
CA ARG A 64 -12.46 10.80 16.08
C ARG A 64 -13.29 10.37 17.29
N GLY A 65 -13.92 9.20 17.24
CA GLY A 65 -14.75 8.66 18.32
C GLY A 65 -13.98 8.36 19.61
N ASN A 66 -12.66 8.33 19.55
CA ASN A 66 -11.78 7.96 20.66
C ASN A 66 -10.79 9.07 21.03
N LEU A 67 -10.97 10.27 20.46
CA LEU A 67 -10.07 11.39 20.66
C LEU A 67 -10.63 12.40 21.66
N PRO A 68 -9.76 13.14 22.37
CA PRO A 68 -10.16 14.37 23.06
C PRO A 68 -10.84 15.33 22.08
N ALA A 69 -11.84 16.08 22.56
CA ALA A 69 -12.67 16.95 21.73
C ALA A 69 -11.88 17.89 20.79
N ALA A 70 -10.76 18.44 21.28
CA ALA A 70 -9.90 19.32 20.48
C ALA A 70 -9.29 18.61 19.26
N LEU A 71 -8.83 17.35 19.40
CA LEU A 71 -8.29 16.56 18.29
C LEU A 71 -9.41 16.03 17.38
N ALA A 72 -10.56 15.66 17.96
CA ALA A 72 -11.71 15.22 17.18
C ALA A 72 -12.21 16.32 16.24
N ALA A 73 -12.26 17.56 16.70
CA ALA A 73 -12.67 18.72 15.90
C ALA A 73 -11.77 18.95 14.66
N GLU A 74 -10.48 18.59 14.74
CA GLU A 74 -9.58 18.69 13.59
C GLU A 74 -9.94 17.68 12.48
N LEU A 75 -10.56 16.57 12.83
CA LEU A 75 -11.01 15.54 11.90
C LEU A 75 -12.44 15.78 11.39
N ASP A 76 -13.23 16.63 12.05
CA ASP A 76 -14.62 16.89 11.65
C ASP A 76 -14.72 17.42 10.22
N ALA A 77 -13.76 18.24 9.80
CA ALA A 77 -13.72 18.76 8.43
C ALA A 77 -13.55 17.64 7.39
N LEU A 78 -12.75 16.61 7.69
CA LEU A 78 -12.53 15.47 6.81
C LEU A 78 -13.79 14.59 6.68
N VAL A 79 -14.52 14.47 7.78
CA VAL A 79 -15.75 13.66 7.84
C VAL A 79 -16.92 14.36 7.16
N LEU A 80 -17.08 15.66 7.43
CA LEU A 80 -18.26 16.44 7.01
C LEU A 80 -18.14 17.03 5.60
N ARG A 81 -16.92 17.22 5.10
CA ARG A 81 -16.66 17.82 3.78
C ARG A 81 -15.68 16.95 3.00
N PRO A 82 -16.16 16.19 1.98
CA PRO A 82 -15.27 15.47 1.09
C PRO A 82 -14.36 16.45 0.35
N ALA A 83 -13.08 16.10 0.24
CA ALA A 83 -12.13 16.84 -0.56
C ALA A 83 -12.57 16.93 -2.03
N GLN A 84 -12.49 18.12 -2.61
CA GLN A 84 -12.95 18.42 -3.97
C GLN A 84 -11.79 18.62 -4.95
N SER A 85 -10.56 18.65 -4.47
CA SER A 85 -9.37 18.88 -5.27
C SER A 85 -8.15 18.14 -4.75
N THR A 86 -7.16 17.93 -5.59
CA THR A 86 -5.85 17.35 -5.24
C THR A 86 -5.21 18.04 -4.03
N ALA A 87 -5.26 19.37 -4.02
CA ALA A 87 -4.70 20.17 -2.92
C ALA A 87 -5.46 19.96 -1.59
N GLU A 88 -6.76 19.71 -1.65
CA GLU A 88 -7.55 19.38 -0.45
C GLU A 88 -7.25 17.99 0.06
N VAL A 89 -7.13 16.99 -0.81
CA VAL A 89 -6.71 15.64 -0.44
C VAL A 89 -5.34 15.68 0.26
N ALA A 90 -4.38 16.41 -0.31
CA ALA A 90 -3.05 16.56 0.29
C ALA A 90 -3.10 17.20 1.68
N ARG A 91 -3.88 18.28 1.87
CA ARG A 91 -4.07 18.93 3.18
C ARG A 91 -4.73 18.01 4.19
N ASP A 92 -5.73 17.27 3.77
CA ASP A 92 -6.46 16.35 4.63
C ASP A 92 -5.59 15.16 5.05
N ARG A 93 -4.74 14.66 4.15
CA ARG A 93 -3.71 13.67 4.45
C ARG A 93 -2.77 14.18 5.55
N GLU A 94 -2.22 15.39 5.37
CA GLU A 94 -1.32 15.99 6.35
C GLU A 94 -2.00 16.19 7.72
N ARG A 95 -3.25 16.60 7.72
CA ARG A 95 -4.05 16.74 8.96
C ARG A 95 -4.25 15.40 9.65
N LEU A 96 -4.63 14.36 8.91
CA LEU A 96 -4.80 13.02 9.46
C LEU A 96 -3.49 12.48 10.04
N VAL A 97 -2.38 12.64 9.34
CA VAL A 97 -1.04 12.25 9.81
C VAL A 97 -0.68 13.01 11.08
N ALA A 98 -0.89 14.33 11.11
CA ALA A 98 -0.59 15.14 12.29
C ALA A 98 -1.39 14.69 13.52
N VAL A 99 -2.66 14.29 13.35
CA VAL A 99 -3.48 13.73 14.44
C VAL A 99 -2.92 12.39 14.89
N LYS A 100 -2.58 11.46 13.98
CA LYS A 100 -1.98 10.16 14.32
C LYS A 100 -0.67 10.33 15.09
N MET A 101 0.21 11.22 14.64
CA MET A 101 1.48 11.50 15.32
C MET A 101 1.28 12.06 16.73
N ARG A 102 0.27 12.91 16.95
CA ARG A 102 -0.05 13.43 18.29
C ARG A 102 -0.71 12.40 19.22
N MET A 103 -1.46 11.44 18.65
CA MET A 103 -1.96 10.31 19.43
C MET A 103 -0.78 9.46 19.93
N GLY A 104 0.20 9.25 19.07
CA GLY A 104 1.35 8.41 19.37
C GLY A 104 1.02 6.90 19.42
N GLU A 105 2.06 6.10 19.49
CA GLU A 105 1.97 4.65 19.41
C GLU A 105 1.03 4.02 20.43
N ALA A 106 1.12 4.43 21.70
CA ALA A 106 0.37 3.80 22.79
C ALA A 106 -1.15 3.94 22.60
N GLU A 107 -1.63 5.14 22.20
CA GLU A 107 -3.05 5.37 21.98
C GLU A 107 -3.53 4.71 20.67
N ILE A 108 -2.71 4.67 19.62
CA ILE A 108 -3.03 3.92 18.38
C ILE A 108 -3.17 2.43 18.69
N ARG A 109 -2.23 1.82 19.42
CA ARG A 109 -2.32 0.41 19.79
C ARG A 109 -3.54 0.10 20.66
N LYS A 110 -3.85 0.96 21.60
CA LYS A 110 -5.05 0.83 22.45
C LYS A 110 -6.33 0.90 21.62
N LEU A 111 -6.40 1.85 20.70
CA LEU A 111 -7.55 2.02 19.80
C LEU A 111 -7.75 0.82 18.88
N MET A 112 -6.66 0.25 18.36
CA MET A 112 -6.72 -0.89 17.43
C MET A 112 -6.83 -2.26 18.15
N ALA A 113 -6.61 -2.31 19.46
CA ALA A 113 -6.59 -3.58 20.20
C ALA A 113 -7.85 -4.47 20.00
N PRO A 114 -9.10 -3.92 19.97
CA PRO A 114 -10.27 -4.75 19.70
C PRO A 114 -10.25 -5.40 18.30
N ASP A 115 -9.83 -4.64 17.29
CA ASP A 115 -9.70 -5.16 15.93
C ASP A 115 -8.64 -6.27 15.88
N LEU A 116 -7.46 -6.01 16.47
CA LEU A 116 -6.33 -6.93 16.45
C LEU A 116 -6.60 -8.23 17.19
N ALA A 117 -7.42 -8.19 18.25
CA ALA A 117 -7.84 -9.38 18.97
C ALA A 117 -8.69 -10.35 18.11
N VAL A 118 -9.37 -9.81 17.10
CA VAL A 118 -10.17 -10.61 16.15
C VAL A 118 -9.38 -10.94 14.89
N SER A 119 -8.74 -9.93 14.29
CA SER A 119 -8.06 -10.08 12.99
C SER A 119 -6.79 -10.93 13.09
N GLY A 120 -6.06 -10.90 14.20
CA GLY A 120 -4.84 -11.70 14.37
C GLY A 120 -5.09 -13.19 14.21
N PRO A 121 -5.89 -13.82 15.10
CA PRO A 121 -6.21 -15.24 14.98
C PRO A 121 -6.91 -15.61 13.66
N ALA A 122 -7.76 -14.70 13.14
CA ALA A 122 -8.43 -14.93 11.87
C ALA A 122 -7.44 -14.95 10.69
N SER A 123 -6.45 -14.07 10.67
CA SER A 123 -5.42 -14.04 9.63
C SER A 123 -4.52 -15.28 9.67
N GLU A 124 -4.13 -15.71 10.85
CA GLU A 124 -3.33 -16.94 11.06
C GLU A 124 -4.10 -18.19 10.64
N GLY A 125 -5.37 -18.29 11.03
CA GLY A 125 -6.26 -19.37 10.59
C GLY A 125 -6.50 -19.39 9.09
N ALA A 126 -6.65 -18.22 8.47
CA ALA A 126 -6.80 -18.08 7.03
C ALA A 126 -5.53 -18.50 6.25
N ALA A 127 -4.36 -18.29 6.83
CA ALA A 127 -3.07 -18.62 6.24
C ALA A 127 -2.67 -20.11 6.40
N ALA A 128 -3.29 -20.82 7.34
CA ALA A 128 -2.95 -22.20 7.67
C ALA A 128 -2.93 -23.19 6.47
N PRO A 129 -3.80 -23.07 5.45
CA PRO A 129 -3.73 -23.93 4.26
C PRO A 129 -2.48 -23.70 3.40
N GLY A 130 -1.76 -22.57 3.55
CA GLY A 130 -0.59 -22.24 2.75
C GLY A 130 -0.89 -21.88 1.29
N GLU A 131 -2.14 -21.61 0.96
CA GLU A 131 -2.58 -21.16 -0.36
C GLU A 131 -2.65 -19.64 -0.42
N TRP A 132 -2.14 -19.06 -1.52
CA TRP A 132 -1.97 -17.61 -1.63
C TRP A 132 -2.62 -17.04 -2.88
N ALA A 133 -3.27 -15.90 -2.73
CA ALA A 133 -3.77 -15.07 -3.82
C ALA A 133 -3.01 -13.75 -3.84
N VAL A 134 -2.68 -13.25 -5.04
CA VAL A 134 -1.84 -12.07 -5.19
C VAL A 134 -2.67 -10.86 -5.60
N SER A 135 -2.58 -9.80 -4.80
CA SER A 135 -2.98 -8.44 -5.19
C SER A 135 -1.78 -7.74 -5.82
N SER A 136 -1.96 -7.11 -6.97
CA SER A 136 -0.85 -6.41 -7.64
C SER A 136 -1.28 -5.13 -8.32
N ALA A 137 -0.39 -4.13 -8.27
CA ALA A 137 -0.48 -2.88 -9.00
C ALA A 137 0.85 -2.59 -9.71
N GLY A 138 0.79 -1.84 -10.80
CA GLY A 138 1.95 -1.25 -11.45
C GLY A 138 2.02 0.24 -11.17
N LEU A 139 3.21 0.82 -11.26
CA LEU A 139 3.42 2.26 -11.23
C LEU A 139 4.50 2.63 -12.24
N ALA A 140 4.31 3.72 -12.96
CA ALA A 140 5.33 4.32 -13.81
C ALA A 140 5.51 5.79 -13.43
N SER A 141 6.76 6.20 -13.25
CA SER A 141 7.16 7.60 -13.05
C SER A 141 8.06 8.03 -14.18
N SER A 142 7.79 9.18 -14.79
CA SER A 142 8.68 9.77 -15.81
C SER A 142 9.91 10.46 -15.21
N ARG A 143 10.02 10.51 -13.87
CA ARG A 143 11.09 11.20 -13.12
C ARG A 143 11.69 10.28 -12.07
N GLY A 144 12.89 10.60 -11.65
CA GLY A 144 13.61 9.82 -10.66
C GLY A 144 14.26 8.57 -11.25
N THR A 145 14.72 7.67 -10.41
CA THR A 145 15.31 6.37 -10.79
C THR A 145 14.85 5.29 -9.83
N ALA A 146 14.78 4.06 -10.29
CA ALA A 146 14.41 2.89 -9.49
C ALA A 146 15.34 2.74 -8.26
N GLY A 147 16.66 2.83 -8.49
CA GLY A 147 17.64 2.74 -7.40
C GLY A 147 17.56 3.91 -6.43
N GLY A 148 17.25 5.12 -6.94
CA GLY A 148 17.05 6.31 -6.10
C GLY A 148 15.83 6.17 -5.19
N PHE A 149 14.70 5.73 -5.74
CA PHE A 149 13.48 5.50 -4.97
C PHE A 149 13.68 4.37 -3.93
N ALA A 150 14.24 3.24 -4.34
CA ALA A 150 14.47 2.14 -3.42
C ALA A 150 15.37 2.54 -2.23
N ARG A 151 16.46 3.29 -2.48
CA ARG A 151 17.31 3.81 -1.40
C ARG A 151 16.59 4.82 -0.51
N TRP A 152 15.78 5.70 -1.09
CA TRP A 152 14.97 6.64 -0.32
C TRP A 152 13.98 5.88 0.59
N PHE A 153 13.20 4.97 0.03
CA PHE A 153 12.22 4.18 0.77
C PHE A 153 12.84 3.37 1.91
N THR A 154 13.92 2.63 1.63
CA THR A 154 14.61 1.86 2.67
C THR A 154 15.28 2.77 3.70
N GLY A 155 15.79 3.93 3.31
CA GLY A 155 16.36 4.93 4.21
C GLY A 155 15.33 5.53 5.16
N GLU A 156 14.15 5.94 4.67
CA GLU A 156 13.07 6.46 5.52
C GLU A 156 12.56 5.39 6.48
N ARG A 157 12.35 4.18 5.98
CA ARG A 157 11.99 3.03 6.79
C ARG A 157 13.02 2.77 7.91
N ASP A 158 14.29 2.61 7.56
CA ASP A 158 15.34 2.20 8.51
C ASP A 158 15.69 3.30 9.51
N ARG A 159 15.44 4.58 9.19
CA ARG A 159 15.48 5.69 10.14
C ARG A 159 14.23 5.78 11.02
N ASN A 160 13.24 4.93 10.80
CA ASN A 160 11.95 4.96 11.48
C ASN A 160 11.24 6.32 11.31
N ASP A 161 11.27 6.89 10.09
CA ASP A 161 10.49 8.08 9.77
C ASP A 161 9.00 7.71 9.67
N GLU A 162 8.37 7.62 10.85
CA GLU A 162 6.96 7.24 10.97
C GLU A 162 6.04 8.19 10.19
N ARG A 163 6.37 9.50 10.18
CA ARG A 163 5.57 10.49 9.45
C ARG A 163 5.58 10.21 7.95
N ALA A 164 6.74 9.97 7.36
CA ALA A 164 6.88 9.65 5.94
C ALA A 164 6.12 8.36 5.57
N MET A 165 6.18 7.36 6.45
CA MET A 165 5.50 6.09 6.25
C MET A 165 3.97 6.23 6.37
N LEU A 166 3.47 6.95 7.37
CA LEU A 166 2.04 7.20 7.58
C LEU A 166 1.41 8.09 6.48
N ALA A 167 2.18 9.01 5.92
CA ALA A 167 1.70 9.91 4.87
C ALA A 167 1.41 9.21 3.53
N ALA A 168 1.82 7.98 3.37
CA ALA A 168 1.61 7.23 2.13
C ALA A 168 0.16 6.79 1.93
N CYS A 169 -0.53 6.37 3.00
CA CYS A 169 -1.90 5.87 2.90
C CYS A 169 -2.72 6.21 4.16
N PRO A 170 -3.98 6.64 4.01
CA PRO A 170 -4.87 6.90 5.16
C PRO A 170 -5.10 5.67 6.04
N ASP A 171 -4.98 4.49 5.48
CA ASP A 171 -5.23 3.22 6.18
C ASP A 171 -4.06 2.75 7.05
N HIS A 172 -2.90 3.40 6.97
CA HIS A 172 -1.78 3.16 7.89
C HIS A 172 -2.06 3.85 9.23
N TYR A 173 -2.10 3.09 10.32
CA TYR A 173 -2.27 3.62 11.68
C TYR A 173 -0.96 3.64 12.45
N LEU A 174 -0.09 2.66 12.20
CA LEU A 174 1.26 2.59 12.73
C LEU A 174 2.18 1.94 11.70
N VAL A 175 3.30 2.57 11.41
CA VAL A 175 4.36 1.98 10.57
C VAL A 175 5.69 2.28 11.24
N ARG A 176 6.33 1.26 11.79
CA ARG A 176 7.55 1.41 12.59
C ARG A 176 8.62 0.41 12.17
N THR A 177 9.85 0.77 12.46
CA THR A 177 11.02 -0.07 12.23
C THR A 177 11.67 -0.44 13.56
N PRO A 178 11.30 -1.60 14.17
CA PRO A 178 11.89 -2.03 15.44
C PRO A 178 13.39 -2.34 15.31
N ARG A 179 13.85 -2.72 14.13
CA ARG A 179 15.25 -2.88 13.74
C ARG A 179 15.40 -2.73 12.22
N ALA A 180 16.60 -2.39 11.74
CA ALA A 180 16.85 -2.25 10.31
C ALA A 180 16.40 -3.51 9.52
N GLY A 181 15.75 -3.28 8.39
CA GLY A 181 15.19 -4.35 7.55
C GLY A 181 13.91 -4.99 8.07
N VAL A 182 13.36 -4.55 9.21
CA VAL A 182 12.10 -5.07 9.76
C VAL A 182 11.10 -3.94 9.94
N GLN A 183 9.91 -4.10 9.41
CA GLN A 183 8.83 -3.12 9.47
C GLN A 183 7.60 -3.70 10.16
N GLU A 184 7.15 -3.08 11.24
CA GLU A 184 5.88 -3.36 11.88
C GLU A 184 4.82 -2.43 11.33
N VAL A 185 3.68 -2.99 10.96
CA VAL A 185 2.54 -2.26 10.38
C VAL A 185 1.27 -2.59 11.14
N ILE A 186 0.46 -1.56 11.43
CA ILE A 186 -0.95 -1.69 11.78
C ILE A 186 -1.73 -0.88 10.75
N GLU A 187 -2.56 -1.56 9.97
CA GLU A 187 -3.33 -0.94 8.89
C GLU A 187 -4.70 -1.60 8.69
N VAL A 188 -5.56 -0.93 7.94
CA VAL A 188 -6.78 -1.54 7.39
C VAL A 188 -6.50 -1.97 5.95
N THR A 189 -6.22 -3.25 5.78
CA THR A 189 -5.77 -3.83 4.52
C THR A 189 -6.91 -3.94 3.51
N GLY A 190 -6.71 -3.42 2.30
CA GLY A 190 -7.62 -3.63 1.17
C GLY A 190 -9.07 -3.21 1.44
N GLY A 191 -9.30 -2.14 2.20
CA GLY A 191 -10.64 -1.69 2.55
C GLY A 191 -11.38 -2.61 3.52
N ALA A 192 -10.67 -3.53 4.19
CA ALA A 192 -11.23 -4.35 5.26
C ALA A 192 -11.89 -3.50 6.36
N VAL A 193 -12.73 -4.13 7.17
CA VAL A 193 -13.40 -3.44 8.28
C VAL A 193 -12.46 -3.35 9.49
N LEU A 194 -11.70 -4.41 9.76
CA LEU A 194 -10.81 -4.50 10.92
C LEU A 194 -9.38 -4.14 10.52
N ALA A 195 -8.67 -3.50 11.44
CA ALA A 195 -7.23 -3.34 11.31
C ALA A 195 -6.54 -4.68 11.52
N ALA A 196 -5.41 -4.87 10.83
CA ALA A 196 -4.50 -5.99 11.00
C ALA A 196 -3.12 -5.50 11.45
N ARG A 197 -2.41 -6.32 12.21
CA ARG A 197 -1.02 -6.09 12.59
C ARG A 197 -0.15 -7.18 12.00
N PHE A 198 0.96 -6.77 11.39
CA PHE A 198 1.96 -7.70 10.89
C PHE A 198 3.36 -7.08 10.95
N VAL A 199 4.34 -7.95 10.84
CA VAL A 199 5.75 -7.58 10.77
C VAL A 199 6.33 -8.12 9.48
N ILE A 200 6.91 -7.26 8.66
CA ILE A 200 7.62 -7.63 7.44
C ILE A 200 9.12 -7.69 7.77
N ASP A 201 9.73 -8.84 7.53
CA ASP A 201 11.18 -9.00 7.56
C ASP A 201 11.71 -9.09 6.12
N TYR A 202 12.37 -8.04 5.67
CA TYR A 202 12.92 -7.94 4.33
C TYR A 202 14.19 -8.78 4.11
N ALA A 203 14.72 -9.43 5.17
CA ALA A 203 15.75 -10.45 5.06
C ALA A 203 15.17 -11.87 4.87
N ASP A 204 13.90 -12.07 5.21
CA ASP A 204 13.20 -13.36 5.10
C ASP A 204 12.48 -13.45 3.75
N THR A 205 13.22 -13.78 2.70
CA THR A 205 12.73 -13.80 1.31
C THR A 205 12.51 -15.20 0.76
N ALA A 206 12.95 -16.24 1.47
CA ALA A 206 12.88 -17.62 1.01
C ALA A 206 11.41 -18.09 0.87
N GLY A 207 11.05 -18.62 -0.28
CA GLY A 207 9.72 -19.18 -0.52
C GLY A 207 8.59 -18.15 -0.59
N VAL A 208 8.87 -16.84 -0.68
CA VAL A 208 7.84 -15.80 -0.89
C VAL A 208 6.96 -16.19 -2.10
N PRO A 209 5.62 -16.33 -1.92
CA PRO A 209 4.74 -16.92 -2.93
C PRO A 209 4.32 -15.91 -4.01
N ILE A 210 5.21 -15.01 -4.36
CA ILE A 210 5.04 -14.02 -5.43
C ILE A 210 6.19 -14.20 -6.42
N THR A 211 5.84 -14.50 -7.68
CA THR A 211 6.86 -14.73 -8.73
C THR A 211 7.69 -13.47 -8.96
N ARG A 212 9.02 -13.64 -8.89
CA ARG A 212 9.97 -12.60 -9.23
C ARG A 212 9.98 -12.37 -10.75
N ASP A 213 9.91 -11.12 -11.16
CA ASP A 213 10.12 -10.71 -12.55
C ASP A 213 11.59 -10.34 -12.75
N GLN A 214 12.28 -11.07 -13.62
CA GLN A 214 13.71 -10.84 -13.90
C GLN A 214 13.96 -9.51 -14.62
N GLY A 215 12.94 -8.95 -15.27
CA GLY A 215 13.00 -7.63 -15.91
C GLY A 215 12.99 -6.46 -14.91
N PHE A 216 12.83 -6.75 -13.59
CA PHE A 216 12.83 -5.75 -12.52
C PHE A 216 13.95 -6.11 -11.52
N PRO A 217 15.17 -5.62 -11.72
CA PRO A 217 16.36 -6.07 -10.98
C PRO A 217 16.35 -5.70 -9.49
N ILE A 218 15.70 -4.59 -9.11
CA ILE A 218 15.58 -4.18 -7.71
C ILE A 218 14.38 -4.86 -7.10
N ASP A 219 14.59 -5.62 -6.02
CA ASP A 219 13.57 -6.44 -5.36
C ASP A 219 13.56 -6.16 -3.85
N LEU A 220 12.45 -5.65 -3.36
CA LEU A 220 12.17 -5.49 -1.94
C LEU A 220 11.07 -6.49 -1.59
N SER A 221 11.45 -7.60 -0.99
CA SER A 221 10.52 -8.68 -0.67
C SER A 221 10.73 -9.21 0.74
N GLY A 222 9.68 -9.81 1.32
CA GLY A 222 9.74 -10.41 2.63
C GLY A 222 8.41 -11.06 3.02
N TRP A 223 8.47 -11.93 4.01
CA TRP A 223 7.28 -12.48 4.65
C TRP A 223 6.69 -11.47 5.62
N ALA A 224 5.36 -11.32 5.57
CA ALA A 224 4.58 -10.62 6.57
C ALA A 224 4.06 -11.64 7.60
N ARG A 225 4.42 -11.45 8.87
CA ARG A 225 4.12 -12.39 9.96
C ARG A 225 3.18 -11.79 10.98
N GLY A 226 2.24 -12.59 11.48
CA GLY A 226 1.33 -12.26 12.57
C GLY A 226 2.02 -12.18 13.94
N GLY A 227 1.22 -12.06 15.00
CA GLY A 227 1.69 -11.92 16.37
C GLY A 227 2.56 -13.06 16.84
N ASP A 228 2.22 -14.28 16.47
CA ASP A 228 2.93 -15.51 16.84
C ASP A 228 4.07 -15.87 15.88
N GLY A 229 4.41 -14.98 14.94
CA GLY A 229 5.45 -15.22 13.95
C GLY A 229 4.98 -16.08 12.77
N VAL A 230 3.71 -16.44 12.71
CA VAL A 230 3.11 -17.20 11.60
C VAL A 230 3.07 -16.33 10.35
N PRO A 231 3.48 -16.81 9.16
CA PRO A 231 3.28 -16.10 7.90
C PRO A 231 1.79 -15.90 7.61
N ILE A 232 1.35 -14.66 7.50
CA ILE A 232 -0.02 -14.29 7.16
C ILE A 232 -0.13 -13.57 5.83
N GLY A 233 1.00 -13.33 5.18
CA GLY A 233 1.12 -12.71 3.88
C GLY A 233 2.59 -12.56 3.47
N ALA A 234 2.81 -12.00 2.31
CA ALA A 234 4.15 -11.65 1.83
C ALA A 234 4.10 -10.43 0.93
N VAL A 235 5.19 -9.70 0.86
CA VAL A 235 5.36 -8.55 -0.04
C VAL A 235 6.44 -8.85 -1.07
N ARG A 236 6.28 -8.35 -2.29
CA ARG A 236 7.33 -8.23 -3.29
C ARG A 236 7.10 -6.99 -4.14
N HIS A 237 7.94 -5.99 -3.94
CA HIS A 237 7.95 -4.75 -4.70
C HIS A 237 9.22 -4.69 -5.51
N GLN A 238 9.08 -4.65 -6.84
CA GLN A 238 10.20 -4.68 -7.76
C GLN A 238 10.24 -3.40 -8.59
N PHE A 239 11.46 -2.93 -8.89
CA PHE A 239 11.66 -1.68 -9.59
C PHE A 239 12.69 -1.86 -10.71
N ARG A 240 12.49 -1.10 -11.79
CA ARG A 240 13.45 -0.97 -12.89
C ARG A 240 13.47 0.45 -13.43
N ASP A 241 14.59 0.90 -13.93
CA ASP A 241 14.65 2.15 -14.68
C ASP A 241 13.95 2.01 -16.05
N ASP A 242 13.27 3.07 -16.50
CA ASP A 242 12.74 3.15 -17.87
C ASP A 242 13.83 3.74 -18.78
N PRO A 243 14.16 3.10 -19.90
CA PRO A 243 15.17 3.62 -20.85
C PRO A 243 14.85 5.04 -21.37
N ARG A 244 13.59 5.44 -21.33
CA ARG A 244 13.13 6.77 -21.76
C ARG A 244 13.22 7.82 -20.65
N GLY A 245 13.72 7.46 -19.48
CA GLY A 245 13.77 8.27 -18.28
C GLY A 245 12.69 7.89 -17.26
N GLY A 246 13.01 8.11 -15.97
CA GLY A 246 12.14 7.67 -14.88
C GLY A 246 12.28 6.19 -14.54
N PHE A 247 11.24 5.59 -13.97
CA PHE A 247 11.26 4.20 -13.55
C PHE A 247 9.85 3.58 -13.49
N ALA A 248 9.79 2.26 -13.49
CA ALA A 248 8.57 1.48 -13.31
C ALA A 248 8.67 0.61 -12.05
N ALA A 249 7.53 0.39 -11.40
CA ALA A 249 7.39 -0.51 -10.26
C ALA A 249 6.35 -1.61 -10.54
N ARG A 250 6.63 -2.82 -10.06
CA ARG A 250 5.68 -3.92 -9.84
C ARG A 250 5.48 -4.09 -8.36
N LEU A 251 4.28 -3.85 -7.90
CA LEU A 251 3.90 -3.88 -6.50
C LEU A 251 3.01 -5.10 -6.29
N ALA A 252 3.34 -5.96 -5.34
CA ALA A 252 2.56 -7.15 -5.10
C ALA A 252 2.56 -7.57 -3.64
N ILE A 253 1.39 -8.00 -3.17
CA ILE A 253 1.15 -8.59 -1.85
C ILE A 253 0.48 -9.94 -2.05
N ALA A 254 0.96 -10.97 -1.36
CA ALA A 254 0.28 -12.25 -1.24
C ALA A 254 -0.59 -12.26 0.02
N PHE A 255 -1.84 -12.64 -0.16
CA PHE A 255 -2.83 -12.86 0.89
C PHE A 255 -3.23 -14.32 0.96
N PRO A 256 -3.70 -14.84 2.10
CA PRO A 256 -4.36 -16.14 2.14
C PRO A 256 -5.47 -16.23 1.10
N ALA A 257 -5.48 -17.30 0.29
CA ALA A 257 -6.41 -17.45 -0.84
C ALA A 257 -7.89 -17.54 -0.42
N VAL A 258 -8.16 -17.84 0.85
CA VAL A 258 -9.52 -17.89 1.41
C VAL A 258 -10.14 -16.53 1.69
N LEU A 259 -9.34 -15.44 1.63
CA LEU A 259 -9.88 -14.10 1.83
C LEU A 259 -10.84 -13.72 0.70
N PRO A 260 -11.85 -12.89 0.99
CA PRO A 260 -12.79 -12.45 -0.03
C PRO A 260 -12.11 -11.81 -1.23
N PRO A 261 -12.46 -12.18 -2.47
CA PRO A 261 -11.82 -11.61 -3.67
C PRO A 261 -11.87 -10.08 -3.77
N TRP A 262 -12.92 -9.47 -3.20
CA TRP A 262 -13.03 -8.01 -3.16
C TRP A 262 -11.93 -7.35 -2.31
N MET A 263 -11.49 -7.96 -1.19
CA MET A 263 -10.38 -7.45 -0.39
C MET A 263 -9.09 -7.44 -1.18
N ILE A 264 -8.81 -8.54 -1.88
CA ILE A 264 -7.61 -8.68 -2.72
C ILE A 264 -7.65 -7.66 -3.86
N SER A 265 -8.82 -7.43 -4.46
CA SER A 265 -9.01 -6.45 -5.52
C SER A 265 -8.88 -5.01 -5.02
N GLU A 266 -9.48 -4.69 -3.87
CA GLU A 266 -9.43 -3.34 -3.29
C GLU A 266 -8.01 -2.97 -2.83
N HIS A 267 -7.21 -3.94 -2.41
CA HIS A 267 -5.82 -3.68 -2.02
C HIS A 267 -4.93 -3.19 -3.17
N ARG A 268 -5.33 -3.37 -4.42
CA ARG A 268 -4.64 -2.77 -5.57
C ARG A 268 -4.67 -1.25 -5.53
N TRP A 269 -5.78 -0.68 -5.08
CA TRP A 269 -5.93 0.77 -4.90
C TRP A 269 -5.08 1.28 -3.73
N HIS A 270 -4.99 0.49 -2.65
CA HIS A 270 -4.10 0.77 -1.53
C HIS A 270 -2.64 0.88 -2.02
N LEU A 271 -2.15 -0.13 -2.76
CA LEU A 271 -0.81 -0.13 -3.37
C LEU A 271 -0.60 1.07 -4.30
N ALA A 272 -1.58 1.38 -5.15
CA ALA A 272 -1.51 2.53 -6.05
C ALA A 272 -1.44 3.85 -5.27
N CYS A 273 -2.18 4.00 -4.19
CA CYS A 273 -2.19 5.19 -3.33
C CYS A 273 -0.86 5.34 -2.60
N GLU A 274 -0.46 4.34 -1.82
CA GLU A 274 0.74 4.44 -0.97
C GLU A 274 2.01 4.67 -1.78
N PHE A 275 2.22 3.89 -2.85
CA PHE A 275 3.42 4.06 -3.67
C PHE A 275 3.40 5.34 -4.50
N SER A 276 2.24 5.81 -4.96
CA SER A 276 2.15 7.12 -5.58
C SER A 276 2.60 8.22 -4.63
N ASN A 277 2.12 8.20 -3.39
CA ASN A 277 2.46 9.21 -2.39
C ASN A 277 3.93 9.11 -1.96
N TRP A 278 4.49 7.90 -1.78
CA TRP A 278 5.93 7.74 -1.53
C TRP A 278 6.81 8.19 -2.70
N VAL A 279 6.43 7.91 -3.94
CA VAL A 279 7.17 8.40 -5.13
C VAL A 279 7.14 9.91 -5.18
N LEU A 280 6.01 10.54 -4.93
CA LEU A 280 5.93 12.01 -4.90
C LEU A 280 6.77 12.61 -3.78
N ALA A 281 6.78 12.02 -2.59
CA ALA A 281 7.65 12.44 -1.48
C ALA A 281 9.14 12.30 -1.85
N TYR A 282 9.54 11.19 -2.45
CA TYR A 282 10.89 10.99 -2.98
C TYR A 282 11.28 12.06 -4.00
N LEU A 283 10.40 12.37 -4.94
CA LEU A 283 10.66 13.36 -5.97
C LEU A 283 10.76 14.79 -5.42
N ALA A 284 9.94 15.11 -4.40
CA ALA A 284 9.95 16.41 -3.72
C ALA A 284 11.24 16.64 -2.91
N GLY A 285 11.82 15.60 -2.32
CA GLY A 285 13.08 15.68 -1.56
C GLY A 285 14.36 15.74 -2.41
N ARG A 286 14.26 15.64 -3.75
CA ARG A 286 15.42 15.76 -4.64
C ARG A 286 15.66 17.22 -5.03
N PRO A 287 16.90 17.75 -4.92
CA PRO A 287 17.22 19.02 -5.53
C PRO A 287 16.94 18.94 -7.04
N ALA A 288 16.36 19.99 -7.61
CA ALA A 288 16.19 20.10 -9.05
C ALA A 288 17.57 19.90 -9.70
N THR A 289 17.72 18.85 -10.51
CA THR A 289 18.93 18.67 -11.31
C THR A 289 18.96 19.81 -12.30
N ALA A 290 19.96 20.70 -12.15
CA ALA A 290 20.28 21.65 -13.20
C ALA A 290 20.57 20.85 -14.49
N HIS A 291 19.80 21.11 -15.54
CA HIS A 291 20.03 20.62 -16.89
C HIS A 291 21.08 21.49 -17.57
#